data_e004d885099de0fc835df88cf0d54719
#
_entry.id   e004d885099de0fc835df88cf0d54719
#
_cell.length_a   1.000
_cell.length_b   1.000
_cell.length_c   1.000
_cell.angle_alpha   90.00
_cell.angle_beta   90.00
_cell.angle_gamma   90.00
#
_symmetry.space_group_name_H-M   'P 1'
#
loop_
_entity.id
_entity.type
_entity.pdbx_description
1 polymer ?
#
loop_
_entity_poly.entity_id
_entity_poly.type
_entity_poly.pdbx_seq_one_letter_code
_entity_poly.pdbx_strand_id
1 'polypeptide(L)'
;DQESSQILNAVVNEYTGKAVFALEEGGTWYDRGDAKTVPVFRRGEMRDLPVYARGSVQSPGAAVPRRFLQLFTDGKAVPFAHGSGRLEMAEGLFSKSTAPLTARVIANRMWGWHFGQHLVSTPSDFGVMGDPPTHPELLDYLAGFLIANRWSLKALHREIVLSATYRQSAQTPADAAVRDGANRFFSHYPVRRLSAEQYRDSILKSAGSLADAQTRGKGFDWSRAQMGDATRRSVYAKLNRPALPTYLIQFNFPDPMLHSPGRMSATSATQNLFLLNAPFMTDIAKRIASRLRNKTDEEFLGQAVRTLFLREPDTSERQRYLAQLRDWKRSSDQAEASLIHALLITNEYLYLR
;
A
#
# COMPACT_ATOMS: atom_id res chain seq x y z
N ASP A 1 6.71 30.26 5.39
CA ASP A 1 6.98 31.19 6.48
C ASP A 1 8.36 30.91 7.05
N GLN A 2 9.21 31.96 7.10
CA GLN A 2 10.61 31.82 7.56
C GLN A 2 10.69 31.29 9.01
N GLU A 3 9.78 31.65 9.86
CA GLU A 3 9.75 31.23 11.27
C GLU A 3 9.42 29.75 11.43
N SER A 4 8.46 29.25 10.67
CA SER A 4 8.12 27.82 10.65
C SER A 4 9.26 26.97 10.09
N SER A 5 9.99 27.49 9.10
CA SER A 5 11.20 26.83 8.57
C SER A 5 12.36 26.86 9.54
N GLN A 6 12.52 27.93 10.33
CA GLN A 6 13.57 28.03 11.36
C GLN A 6 13.30 27.10 12.54
N ILE A 7 12.03 26.99 12.98
CA ILE A 7 11.64 26.04 14.02
C ILE A 7 11.83 24.61 13.54
N LEU A 8 11.44 24.29 12.31
CA LEU A 8 11.62 22.97 11.72
C LEU A 8 13.12 22.61 11.59
N ASN A 9 13.95 23.55 11.15
CA ASN A 9 15.39 23.38 11.03
C ASN A 9 16.09 23.29 12.40
N ALA A 10 15.64 24.00 13.40
CA ALA A 10 16.16 23.91 14.77
C ALA A 10 15.86 22.52 15.35
N VAL A 11 14.62 22.03 15.20
CA VAL A 11 14.21 20.69 15.64
C VAL A 11 14.97 19.60 14.88
N VAL A 12 15.17 19.76 13.56
CA VAL A 12 15.93 18.80 12.74
C VAL A 12 17.41 18.80 13.13
N ASN A 13 18.00 19.94 13.46
CA ASN A 13 19.43 20.02 13.82
C ASN A 13 19.73 19.52 15.25
N GLU A 14 18.78 19.63 16.17
CA GLU A 14 18.95 19.14 17.55
C GLU A 14 18.85 17.60 17.66
N TYR A 15 18.23 16.93 16.69
CA TYR A 15 17.97 15.49 16.69
C TYR A 15 18.68 14.69 15.59
N THR A 16 19.79 15.17 15.07
CA THR A 16 20.54 14.54 13.95
C THR A 16 21.12 13.14 14.21
N GLY A 17 20.80 12.51 15.32
CA GLY A 17 21.26 11.13 15.60
C GLY A 17 20.15 10.12 15.88
N LYS A 18 18.98 10.54 16.33
CA LYS A 18 17.90 9.63 16.78
C LYS A 18 16.51 10.27 16.59
N ALA A 19 16.17 10.67 15.37
CA ALA A 19 14.83 11.19 15.10
C ALA A 19 13.81 10.04 15.23
N VAL A 20 12.97 10.10 16.25
CA VAL A 20 11.78 9.28 16.41
C VAL A 20 10.59 10.14 15.99
N PHE A 21 9.77 9.65 15.05
CA PHE A 21 8.49 10.28 14.77
C PHE A 21 7.57 10.09 15.98
N ALA A 22 7.43 11.12 16.79
CA ALA A 22 6.50 11.16 17.90
C ALA A 22 5.31 12.06 17.55
N LEU A 23 4.11 11.65 17.98
CA LEU A 23 2.94 12.53 17.94
C LEU A 23 3.09 13.54 19.06
N GLU A 24 3.22 14.81 18.69
CA GLU A 24 3.27 15.87 19.64
C GLU A 24 1.87 16.34 20.00
N GLU A 25 1.60 16.49 21.30
CA GLU A 25 0.34 17.04 21.77
C GLU A 25 0.38 18.56 21.70
N GLY A 26 -0.65 19.14 21.08
CA GLY A 26 -0.81 20.58 20.96
C GLY A 26 -2.16 20.93 20.32
N GLY A 27 -2.60 22.13 20.50
CA GLY A 27 -3.84 22.67 19.93
C GLY A 27 -3.59 23.87 19.05
N THR A 28 -4.38 24.02 17.99
CA THR A 28 -4.40 25.26 17.22
C THR A 28 -5.42 26.21 17.84
N TRP A 29 -4.97 27.37 18.21
CA TRP A 29 -5.78 28.45 18.77
C TRP A 29 -5.94 29.55 17.72
N TYR A 30 -7.09 30.18 17.68
CA TYR A 30 -7.29 31.34 16.86
C TYR A 30 -7.25 32.57 17.80
N ASP A 31 -6.11 33.25 17.75
CA ASP A 31 -5.95 34.48 18.51
C ASP A 31 -6.65 35.63 17.76
N ARG A 32 -7.58 36.33 18.43
CA ARG A 32 -8.25 37.52 17.91
C ARG A 32 -7.42 38.74 18.30
N GLY A 33 -6.24 38.92 17.73
CA GLY A 33 -5.51 40.15 17.77
C GLY A 33 -5.89 41.00 16.56
N ASP A 34 -6.24 42.23 16.77
CA ASP A 34 -6.39 43.34 15.81
C ASP A 34 -6.79 42.94 14.38
N ALA A 35 -8.03 42.55 14.19
CA ALA A 35 -8.71 42.31 12.91
C ALA A 35 -8.17 41.16 12.03
N LYS A 36 -7.15 40.39 12.44
CA LYS A 36 -6.68 39.20 11.73
C LYS A 36 -6.70 38.00 12.67
N THR A 37 -7.56 37.02 12.39
CA THR A 37 -7.56 35.74 13.10
C THR A 37 -6.36 34.92 12.62
N VAL A 38 -5.32 34.81 13.42
CA VAL A 38 -4.12 34.02 13.12
C VAL A 38 -4.21 32.71 13.88
N PRO A 39 -4.03 31.56 13.21
CA PRO A 39 -3.92 30.28 13.90
C PRO A 39 -2.58 30.20 14.64
N VAL A 40 -2.62 30.00 15.95
CA VAL A 40 -1.44 29.82 16.79
C VAL A 40 -1.45 28.40 17.33
N PHE A 41 -0.38 27.63 17.04
CA PHE A 41 -0.19 26.33 17.64
C PHE A 41 0.42 26.47 19.03
N ARG A 42 -0.25 25.92 20.05
CA ARG A 42 0.24 25.90 21.42
C ARG A 42 0.55 24.47 21.84
N ARG A 43 1.80 24.21 22.11
CA ARG A 43 2.34 22.90 22.51
C ARG A 43 1.82 22.54 23.91
N GLY A 44 1.33 21.31 24.06
CA GLY A 44 0.81 20.81 25.35
C GLY A 44 -0.55 21.37 25.77
N GLU A 45 -1.06 22.40 25.10
CA GLU A 45 -2.37 22.98 25.41
C GLU A 45 -3.47 22.32 24.56
N MET A 46 -4.36 21.62 25.21
CA MET A 46 -5.52 21.01 24.58
C MET A 46 -6.78 21.75 24.94
N ARG A 47 -7.73 21.85 24.02
CA ARG A 47 -9.02 22.46 24.29
C ARG A 47 -10.17 21.61 23.76
N ASP A 48 -11.28 21.68 24.43
CA ASP A 48 -12.54 21.20 23.93
C ASP A 48 -13.12 22.20 22.92
N LEU A 49 -13.67 21.70 21.83
CA LEU A 49 -14.20 22.50 20.75
C LEU A 49 -15.71 22.75 20.98
N PRO A 50 -16.22 23.96 20.69
CA PRO A 50 -17.64 24.19 20.67
C PRO A 50 -18.33 23.55 19.47
N VAL A 51 -19.61 23.26 19.61
CA VAL A 51 -20.46 22.95 18.45
C VAL A 51 -20.70 24.24 17.69
N TYR A 52 -20.28 24.31 16.45
CA TYR A 52 -20.49 25.50 15.62
C TYR A 52 -21.87 25.46 14.96
N ALA A 53 -22.71 26.47 15.21
CA ALA A 53 -24.03 26.59 14.59
C ALA A 53 -23.88 26.68 13.06
N ARG A 54 -24.50 25.74 12.34
CA ARG A 54 -24.41 25.62 10.87
C ARG A 54 -22.97 25.58 10.34
N GLY A 55 -22.01 25.09 11.13
CA GLY A 55 -20.60 25.06 10.76
C GLY A 55 -19.87 26.40 10.78
N SER A 56 -20.50 27.47 11.21
CA SER A 56 -19.90 28.80 11.26
C SER A 56 -19.02 28.99 12.50
N VAL A 57 -17.72 29.20 12.26
CA VAL A 57 -16.73 29.50 13.31
C VAL A 57 -17.10 30.80 14.13
N GLN A 58 -17.88 31.67 13.50
CA GLN A 58 -18.34 32.92 14.14
C GLN A 58 -19.52 32.72 15.08
N SER A 59 -20.16 31.55 15.04
CA SER A 59 -21.31 31.22 15.89
C SER A 59 -21.03 30.00 16.77
N PRO A 60 -20.07 30.09 17.72
CA PRO A 60 -19.75 29.01 18.63
C PRO A 60 -20.88 28.78 19.63
N GLY A 61 -21.30 27.53 19.77
CA GLY A 61 -22.22 27.08 20.82
C GLY A 61 -21.46 26.62 22.07
N ALA A 62 -22.07 25.71 22.83
CA ALA A 62 -21.43 25.12 24.00
C ALA A 62 -20.19 24.30 23.66
N ALA A 63 -19.16 24.41 24.50
CA ALA A 63 -17.98 23.53 24.39
C ALA A 63 -18.38 22.07 24.70
N VAL A 64 -17.91 21.15 23.89
CA VAL A 64 -18.15 19.72 24.07
C VAL A 64 -16.85 19.04 24.49
N PRO A 65 -16.84 18.38 25.67
CA PRO A 65 -15.67 17.64 26.11
C PRO A 65 -15.26 16.56 25.10
N ARG A 66 -13.96 16.44 24.85
CA ARG A 66 -13.39 15.34 24.07
C ARG A 66 -13.65 14.02 24.79
N ARG A 67 -14.21 13.05 24.09
CA ARG A 67 -14.63 11.78 24.68
C ARG A 67 -14.70 10.69 23.64
N PHE A 68 -14.77 9.45 24.09
CA PHE A 68 -15.08 8.32 23.22
C PHE A 68 -16.55 8.35 22.78
N LEU A 69 -16.90 7.54 21.78
CA LEU A 69 -18.26 7.45 21.25
C LEU A 69 -19.22 6.88 22.33
N GLN A 70 -20.31 7.57 22.62
CA GLN A 70 -21.29 7.16 23.62
C GLN A 70 -21.89 5.78 23.38
N LEU A 71 -22.00 5.37 22.12
CA LEU A 71 -22.50 4.05 21.75
C LEU A 71 -21.71 2.91 22.41
N PHE A 72 -20.42 3.11 22.65
CA PHE A 72 -19.53 2.12 23.25
C PHE A 72 -19.22 2.34 24.72
N THR A 73 -19.90 3.29 25.36
CA THR A 73 -19.70 3.64 26.77
C THR A 73 -21.00 3.56 27.58
N ASP A 74 -21.89 2.64 27.21
CA ASP A 74 -23.21 2.45 27.86
C ASP A 74 -24.03 3.77 27.96
N GLY A 75 -23.95 4.61 26.95
CA GLY A 75 -24.62 5.89 26.88
C GLY A 75 -23.99 6.98 27.75
N LYS A 76 -22.90 6.69 28.47
CA LYS A 76 -22.25 7.68 29.37
C LYS A 76 -21.26 8.55 28.57
N ALA A 77 -21.38 9.86 28.78
CA ALA A 77 -20.43 10.84 28.25
C ALA A 77 -19.23 10.98 29.20
N VAL A 78 -18.23 10.10 29.09
CA VAL A 78 -17.02 10.19 29.91
C VAL A 78 -15.96 11.01 29.18
N PRO A 79 -15.63 12.23 29.67
CA PRO A 79 -14.57 13.05 29.08
C PRO A 79 -13.19 12.37 29.21
N PHE A 80 -12.31 12.63 28.26
CA PHE A 80 -10.91 12.26 28.41
C PHE A 80 -10.26 13.13 29.51
N ALA A 81 -9.47 12.50 30.35
CA ALA A 81 -8.88 13.13 31.50
C ALA A 81 -7.44 13.63 31.26
N HIS A 82 -6.73 13.04 30.28
CA HIS A 82 -5.30 13.29 30.10
C HIS A 82 -4.98 13.84 28.71
N GLY A 83 -4.30 14.96 28.65
CA GLY A 83 -3.77 15.56 27.42
C GLY A 83 -4.81 15.71 26.31
N SER A 84 -4.50 15.24 25.10
CA SER A 84 -5.43 15.24 23.96
C SER A 84 -6.52 14.17 24.03
N GLY A 85 -6.38 13.17 24.90
CA GLY A 85 -7.24 11.99 24.93
C GLY A 85 -6.88 10.93 23.88
N ARG A 86 -5.78 11.09 23.12
CA ARG A 86 -5.40 10.13 22.09
C ARG A 86 -5.05 8.76 22.65
N LEU A 87 -4.38 8.71 23.80
CA LEU A 87 -4.07 7.46 24.48
C LEU A 87 -5.36 6.77 24.95
N GLU A 88 -6.22 7.49 25.62
CA GLU A 88 -7.52 6.98 26.09
C GLU A 88 -8.42 6.54 24.92
N MET A 89 -8.38 7.28 23.81
CA MET A 89 -9.07 6.87 22.58
C MET A 89 -8.48 5.57 22.02
N ALA A 90 -7.15 5.46 21.97
CA ALA A 90 -6.49 4.24 21.50
C ALA A 90 -6.83 3.04 22.39
N GLU A 91 -6.77 3.18 23.69
CA GLU A 91 -7.18 2.14 24.66
C GLU A 91 -8.66 1.78 24.51
N GLY A 92 -9.50 2.79 24.31
CA GLY A 92 -10.93 2.63 24.06
C GLY A 92 -11.24 1.74 22.85
N LEU A 93 -10.45 1.81 21.77
CA LEU A 93 -10.60 0.96 20.59
C LEU A 93 -10.36 -0.54 20.89
N PHE A 94 -9.64 -0.88 21.94
CA PHE A 94 -9.35 -2.23 22.37
C PHE A 94 -10.15 -2.66 23.61
N SER A 95 -11.08 -1.84 24.07
CA SER A 95 -11.97 -2.16 25.19
C SER A 95 -12.91 -3.34 24.83
N LYS A 96 -13.48 -3.99 25.83
CA LYS A 96 -14.37 -5.14 25.64
C LYS A 96 -15.56 -4.83 24.71
N SER A 97 -16.07 -3.60 24.73
CA SER A 97 -17.20 -3.18 23.89
C SER A 97 -16.85 -2.90 22.44
N THR A 98 -15.62 -2.45 22.16
CA THR A 98 -15.19 -2.01 20.82
C THR A 98 -14.26 -3.01 20.14
N ALA A 99 -13.53 -3.82 20.90
CA ALA A 99 -12.57 -4.79 20.36
C ALA A 99 -13.15 -5.70 19.26
N PRO A 100 -14.39 -6.22 19.34
CA PRO A 100 -14.97 -7.02 18.28
C PRO A 100 -15.07 -6.27 16.95
N LEU A 101 -15.51 -5.02 16.96
CA LEU A 101 -15.60 -4.19 15.75
C LEU A 101 -14.21 -3.83 15.21
N THR A 102 -13.30 -3.40 16.09
CA THR A 102 -11.92 -3.10 15.71
C THR A 102 -11.24 -4.31 15.07
N ALA A 103 -11.42 -5.51 15.64
CA ALA A 103 -10.86 -6.75 15.11
C ALA A 103 -11.44 -7.12 13.73
N ARG A 104 -12.75 -6.95 13.52
CA ARG A 104 -13.39 -7.16 12.22
C ARG A 104 -12.84 -6.21 11.14
N VAL A 105 -12.66 -4.94 11.47
CA VAL A 105 -12.08 -3.95 10.54
C VAL A 105 -10.65 -4.33 10.16
N ILE A 106 -9.82 -4.72 11.13
CA ILE A 106 -8.44 -5.14 10.88
C ILE A 106 -8.40 -6.45 10.07
N ALA A 107 -9.19 -7.45 10.45
CA ALA A 107 -9.28 -8.73 9.75
C ALA A 107 -9.71 -8.55 8.29
N ASN A 108 -10.73 -7.72 8.03
CA ASN A 108 -11.20 -7.40 6.69
C ASN A 108 -10.11 -6.72 5.84
N ARG A 109 -9.36 -5.78 6.41
CA ARG A 109 -8.23 -5.12 5.71
C ARG A 109 -7.11 -6.10 5.40
N MET A 110 -6.76 -6.97 6.36
CA MET A 110 -5.74 -8.00 6.17
C MET A 110 -6.14 -8.98 5.08
N TRP A 111 -7.40 -9.41 5.07
CA TRP A 111 -7.95 -10.24 3.99
C TRP A 111 -7.83 -9.56 2.63
N GLY A 112 -8.27 -8.30 2.53
CA GLY A 112 -8.18 -7.51 1.30
C GLY A 112 -6.74 -7.33 0.80
N TRP A 113 -5.75 -7.22 1.69
CA TRP A 113 -4.34 -7.14 1.29
C TRP A 113 -3.83 -8.44 0.67
N HIS A 114 -4.35 -9.59 1.10
CA HIS A 114 -3.97 -10.89 0.55
C HIS A 114 -4.71 -11.23 -0.74
N PHE A 115 -6.00 -10.96 -0.79
CA PHE A 115 -6.84 -11.39 -1.91
C PHE A 115 -7.18 -10.26 -2.91
N GLY A 116 -6.88 -9.00 -2.58
CA GLY A 116 -7.28 -7.84 -3.41
C GLY A 116 -8.77 -7.51 -3.34
N GLN A 117 -9.57 -8.35 -2.70
CA GLN A 117 -11.00 -8.18 -2.43
C GLN A 117 -11.25 -8.33 -0.94
N HIS A 118 -12.11 -7.48 -0.38
CA HIS A 118 -12.47 -7.51 1.02
C HIS A 118 -13.68 -8.39 1.26
N LEU A 119 -13.82 -8.97 2.46
CA LEU A 119 -15.05 -9.66 2.87
C LEU A 119 -16.22 -8.68 3.01
N VAL A 120 -15.95 -7.49 3.57
CA VAL A 120 -16.82 -6.31 3.54
C VAL A 120 -16.28 -5.38 2.49
N SER A 121 -17.01 -5.17 1.37
CA SER A 121 -16.52 -4.39 0.21
C SER A 121 -16.36 -2.89 0.50
N THR A 122 -16.96 -2.40 1.60
CA THR A 122 -16.79 -1.03 2.13
C THR A 122 -15.84 -1.02 3.35
N PRO A 123 -14.50 -1.17 3.16
CA PRO A 123 -13.57 -1.42 4.28
C PRO A 123 -13.40 -0.23 5.24
N SER A 124 -13.99 0.91 4.92
CA SER A 124 -14.01 2.12 5.76
C SER A 124 -15.39 2.43 6.32
N ASP A 125 -16.39 1.61 5.99
CA ASP A 125 -17.75 1.74 6.50
C ASP A 125 -18.29 0.37 6.93
N PHE A 126 -18.38 0.18 8.23
CA PHE A 126 -18.97 -0.99 8.89
C PHE A 126 -20.31 -0.63 9.55
N GLY A 127 -20.85 0.55 9.22
CA GLY A 127 -22.12 1.05 9.71
C GLY A 127 -23.29 0.58 8.86
N VAL A 128 -24.45 1.21 9.09
CA VAL A 128 -25.72 0.89 8.42
C VAL A 128 -25.67 1.11 6.90
N MET A 129 -24.81 2.02 6.44
CA MET A 129 -24.63 2.33 5.02
C MET A 129 -23.55 1.45 4.36
N GLY A 130 -22.81 0.66 5.15
CA GLY A 130 -21.82 -0.27 4.64
C GLY A 130 -22.42 -1.54 4.09
N ASP A 131 -21.67 -2.24 3.24
CA ASP A 131 -22.09 -3.52 2.69
C ASP A 131 -21.99 -4.65 3.74
N PRO A 132 -22.87 -5.62 3.71
CA PRO A 132 -22.75 -6.81 4.55
C PRO A 132 -21.55 -7.65 4.10
N PRO A 133 -20.90 -8.38 5.02
CA PRO A 133 -19.82 -9.29 4.65
C PRO A 133 -20.30 -10.44 3.77
N THR A 134 -19.50 -10.83 2.77
CA THR A 134 -19.79 -12.00 1.93
C THR A 134 -19.72 -13.30 2.72
N HIS A 135 -18.87 -13.36 3.73
CA HIS A 135 -18.63 -14.51 4.61
C HIS A 135 -18.61 -14.04 6.09
N PRO A 136 -19.78 -13.86 6.71
CA PRO A 136 -19.85 -13.32 8.06
C PRO A 136 -19.14 -14.20 9.10
N GLU A 137 -19.32 -15.51 9.03
CA GLU A 137 -18.69 -16.46 9.96
C GLU A 137 -17.15 -16.46 9.83
N LEU A 138 -16.62 -16.34 8.62
CA LEU A 138 -15.19 -16.23 8.39
C LEU A 138 -14.64 -14.92 8.98
N LEU A 139 -15.34 -13.81 8.77
CA LEU A 139 -14.94 -12.53 9.33
C LEU A 139 -14.91 -12.58 10.86
N ASP A 140 -15.92 -13.20 11.46
CA ASP A 140 -16.02 -13.38 12.92
C ASP A 140 -14.91 -14.30 13.46
N TYR A 141 -14.62 -15.39 12.74
CA TYR A 141 -13.52 -16.28 13.05
C TYR A 141 -12.17 -15.53 13.05
N LEU A 142 -11.86 -14.81 11.98
CA LEU A 142 -10.60 -14.07 11.85
C LEU A 142 -10.47 -12.97 12.93
N ALA A 143 -11.56 -12.28 13.23
CA ALA A 143 -11.61 -11.27 14.29
C ALA A 143 -11.37 -11.91 15.68
N GLY A 144 -12.05 -13.00 15.98
CA GLY A 144 -11.87 -13.77 17.22
C GLY A 144 -10.46 -14.33 17.34
N PHE A 145 -9.91 -14.87 16.24
CA PHE A 145 -8.52 -15.35 16.17
C PHE A 145 -7.52 -14.24 16.49
N LEU A 146 -7.71 -13.04 15.92
CA LEU A 146 -6.83 -11.88 16.18
C LEU A 146 -6.84 -11.50 17.67
N ILE A 147 -8.02 -11.42 18.29
CA ILE A 147 -8.15 -11.11 19.72
C ILE A 147 -7.50 -12.19 20.58
N ALA A 148 -7.78 -13.47 20.31
CA ALA A 148 -7.23 -14.61 21.06
C ALA A 148 -5.70 -14.68 20.97
N ASN A 149 -5.12 -14.26 19.85
CA ASN A 149 -3.67 -14.19 19.63
C ASN A 149 -3.07 -12.82 20.01
N ARG A 150 -3.69 -12.09 20.95
CA ARG A 150 -3.18 -10.83 21.50
C ARG A 150 -2.88 -9.80 20.41
N TRP A 151 -3.76 -9.68 19.44
CA TRP A 151 -3.63 -8.73 18.31
C TRP A 151 -2.38 -8.94 17.44
N SER A 152 -1.87 -10.16 17.39
CA SER A 152 -0.71 -10.51 16.57
C SER A 152 -1.09 -10.54 15.09
N LEU A 153 -0.78 -9.47 14.36
CA LEU A 153 -0.95 -9.41 12.91
C LEU A 153 -0.16 -10.51 12.21
N LYS A 154 1.02 -10.86 12.74
CA LYS A 154 1.85 -11.92 12.17
C LYS A 154 1.17 -13.29 12.28
N ALA A 155 0.49 -13.58 13.38
CA ALA A 155 -0.30 -14.80 13.52
C ALA A 155 -1.45 -14.83 12.52
N LEU A 156 -2.18 -13.70 12.36
CA LEU A 156 -3.28 -13.59 11.42
C LEU A 156 -2.82 -13.73 9.96
N HIS A 157 -1.69 -13.12 9.57
CA HIS A 157 -1.09 -13.34 8.26
C HIS A 157 -0.79 -14.82 8.02
N ARG A 158 -0.20 -15.49 9.00
CA ARG A 158 0.14 -16.92 8.91
C ARG A 158 -1.11 -17.77 8.72
N GLU A 159 -2.18 -17.49 9.46
CA GLU A 159 -3.45 -18.19 9.36
C GLU A 159 -4.03 -18.08 7.94
N ILE A 160 -4.05 -16.86 7.39
CA ILE A 160 -4.56 -16.59 6.05
C ILE A 160 -3.72 -17.30 4.97
N VAL A 161 -2.39 -17.15 4.99
CA VAL A 161 -1.55 -17.70 3.90
C VAL A 161 -1.42 -19.22 3.92
N LEU A 162 -1.68 -19.87 5.06
CA LEU A 162 -1.71 -21.32 5.16
C LEU A 162 -3.08 -21.92 4.82
N SER A 163 -4.11 -21.10 4.66
CA SER A 163 -5.46 -21.57 4.32
C SER A 163 -5.50 -22.23 2.94
N ALA A 164 -6.44 -23.14 2.75
CA ALA A 164 -6.71 -23.76 1.46
C ALA A 164 -7.12 -22.68 0.41
N THR A 165 -7.91 -21.69 0.84
CA THR A 165 -8.37 -20.57 0.00
C THR A 165 -7.18 -19.78 -0.58
N TYR A 166 -6.15 -19.51 0.22
CA TYR A 166 -4.96 -18.78 -0.28
C TYR A 166 -4.12 -19.60 -1.25
N ARG A 167 -4.11 -20.91 -1.08
CA ARG A 167 -3.32 -21.86 -1.89
C ARG A 167 -4.05 -22.38 -3.13
N GLN A 168 -5.24 -21.89 -3.42
CA GLN A 168 -5.98 -22.24 -4.63
C GLN A 168 -5.24 -21.79 -5.90
N SER A 169 -5.51 -22.49 -7.00
CA SER A 169 -5.13 -22.04 -8.33
C SER A 169 -5.85 -20.74 -8.71
N ALA A 170 -5.20 -19.91 -9.51
CA ALA A 170 -5.83 -18.73 -10.11
C ALA A 170 -6.68 -19.07 -11.37
N GLN A 171 -6.73 -20.32 -11.78
CA GLN A 171 -7.59 -20.76 -12.88
C GLN A 171 -9.04 -20.78 -12.43
N THR A 172 -9.90 -20.07 -13.17
CA THR A 172 -11.33 -20.02 -12.89
C THR A 172 -11.99 -21.32 -13.34
N PRO A 173 -12.63 -22.11 -12.44
CA PRO A 173 -13.44 -23.26 -12.83
C PRO A 173 -14.58 -22.84 -13.76
N ALA A 174 -14.91 -23.65 -14.76
CA ALA A 174 -15.90 -23.29 -15.78
C ALA A 174 -17.29 -23.00 -15.20
N ASP A 175 -17.69 -23.74 -14.19
CA ASP A 175 -18.97 -23.54 -13.48
C ASP A 175 -18.94 -22.28 -12.57
N ALA A 176 -17.78 -21.97 -11.97
CA ALA A 176 -17.61 -20.78 -11.17
C ALA A 176 -17.68 -19.50 -12.02
N ALA A 177 -17.16 -19.52 -13.24
CA ALA A 177 -17.26 -18.38 -14.16
C ALA A 177 -18.71 -17.98 -14.45
N VAL A 178 -19.63 -18.94 -14.46
CA VAL A 178 -21.07 -18.70 -14.68
C VAL A 178 -21.79 -18.28 -13.40
N ARG A 179 -21.46 -18.91 -12.27
CA ARG A 179 -22.19 -18.70 -10.99
C ARG A 179 -21.68 -17.53 -10.17
N ASP A 180 -20.37 -17.27 -10.24
CA ASP A 180 -19.68 -16.25 -9.45
C ASP A 180 -18.59 -15.56 -10.29
N GLY A 181 -18.99 -14.94 -11.40
CA GLY A 181 -18.08 -14.26 -12.31
C GLY A 181 -17.23 -13.15 -11.67
N ALA A 182 -17.67 -12.60 -10.55
CA ALA A 182 -16.93 -11.60 -9.75
C ALA A 182 -16.03 -12.23 -8.68
N ASN A 183 -16.01 -13.56 -8.58
CA ASN A 183 -15.27 -14.32 -7.57
C ASN A 183 -15.51 -13.85 -6.11
N ARG A 184 -16.76 -13.49 -5.81
CA ARG A 184 -17.15 -13.02 -4.46
C ARG A 184 -17.02 -14.10 -3.40
N PHE A 185 -17.11 -15.36 -3.80
CA PHE A 185 -17.03 -16.53 -2.92
C PHE A 185 -15.67 -17.20 -2.92
N PHE A 186 -14.65 -16.56 -3.53
CA PHE A 186 -13.26 -17.05 -3.56
C PHE A 186 -13.15 -18.49 -4.07
N SER A 187 -13.86 -18.81 -5.15
CA SER A 187 -13.83 -20.12 -5.80
C SER A 187 -12.46 -20.44 -6.44
N HIS A 188 -11.64 -19.42 -6.67
CA HIS A 188 -10.27 -19.49 -7.14
C HIS A 188 -9.46 -18.31 -6.56
N TYR A 189 -8.12 -18.38 -6.63
CA TYR A 189 -7.29 -17.26 -6.17
C TYR A 189 -7.50 -16.05 -7.08
N PRO A 190 -7.81 -14.87 -6.53
CA PRO A 190 -8.05 -13.68 -7.35
C PRO A 190 -6.78 -13.19 -8.04
N VAL A 191 -6.81 -13.11 -9.37
CA VAL A 191 -5.73 -12.49 -10.15
C VAL A 191 -5.70 -11.00 -9.85
N ARG A 192 -4.57 -10.49 -9.40
CA ARG A 192 -4.43 -9.08 -9.05
C ARG A 192 -3.15 -8.46 -9.63
N ARG A 193 -3.26 -7.21 -10.05
CA ARG A 193 -2.12 -6.47 -10.56
C ARG A 193 -1.16 -6.10 -9.45
N LEU A 194 0.14 -6.16 -9.73
CA LEU A 194 1.16 -5.65 -8.83
C LEU A 194 1.02 -4.13 -8.66
N SER A 195 1.19 -3.64 -7.44
CA SER A 195 1.31 -2.21 -7.20
C SER A 195 2.61 -1.66 -7.79
N ALA A 196 2.72 -0.33 -7.94
CA ALA A 196 3.93 0.33 -8.42
C ALA A 196 5.18 -0.13 -7.64
N GLU A 197 5.05 -0.22 -6.32
CA GLU A 197 6.14 -0.62 -5.43
C GLU A 197 6.50 -2.10 -5.59
N GLN A 198 5.50 -2.97 -5.67
CA GLN A 198 5.70 -4.41 -5.88
C GLN A 198 6.35 -4.66 -7.24
N TYR A 199 5.86 -4.02 -8.30
CA TYR A 199 6.41 -4.13 -9.64
C TYR A 199 7.87 -3.67 -9.67
N ARG A 200 8.17 -2.48 -9.13
CA ARG A 200 9.54 -1.95 -9.04
C ARG A 200 10.47 -2.90 -8.29
N ASP A 201 10.07 -3.35 -7.10
CA ASP A 201 10.90 -4.24 -6.29
C ASP A 201 11.13 -5.58 -6.99
N SER A 202 10.13 -6.11 -7.71
CA SER A 202 10.23 -7.35 -8.49
C SER A 202 11.24 -7.23 -9.64
N ILE A 203 11.18 -6.15 -10.42
CA ILE A 203 12.12 -5.96 -11.54
C ILE A 203 13.55 -5.73 -11.05
N LEU A 204 13.75 -4.99 -9.94
CA LEU A 204 15.06 -4.85 -9.32
C LEU A 204 15.59 -6.18 -8.79
N LYS A 205 14.73 -7.03 -8.24
CA LYS A 205 15.09 -8.38 -7.79
C LYS A 205 15.52 -9.25 -8.97
N SER A 206 14.74 -9.25 -10.05
CA SER A 206 15.06 -9.98 -11.29
C SER A 206 16.39 -9.53 -11.92
N ALA A 207 16.70 -8.23 -11.81
CA ALA A 207 17.97 -7.68 -12.25
C ALA A 207 19.15 -7.97 -11.30
N GLY A 208 18.91 -8.57 -10.15
CA GLY A 208 19.93 -8.74 -9.09
C GLY A 208 20.40 -7.44 -8.47
N SER A 209 19.63 -6.35 -8.66
CA SER A 209 19.98 -5.00 -8.20
C SER A 209 19.28 -4.62 -6.89
N LEU A 210 18.33 -5.41 -6.42
CA LEU A 210 17.65 -5.12 -5.15
C LEU A 210 18.61 -5.39 -3.98
N ALA A 211 18.88 -4.35 -3.20
CA ALA A 211 19.77 -4.43 -2.04
C ALA A 211 19.18 -5.32 -0.95
N ASP A 212 20.04 -6.10 -0.30
CA ASP A 212 19.67 -7.00 0.79
C ASP A 212 19.11 -6.26 2.02
N ALA A 213 18.43 -7.02 2.88
CA ALA A 213 17.76 -6.53 4.10
C ALA A 213 18.70 -5.83 5.11
N GLN A 214 20.03 -5.98 4.98
CA GLN A 214 21.01 -5.33 5.85
C GLN A 214 21.07 -3.80 5.70
N THR A 215 20.45 -3.24 4.66
CA THR A 215 20.32 -1.78 4.46
C THR A 215 19.08 -1.20 5.16
N ARG A 216 18.51 -1.91 6.14
CA ARG A 216 17.41 -1.40 6.99
C ARG A 216 17.81 -0.07 7.64
N GLY A 217 16.90 0.88 7.63
CA GLY A 217 17.08 2.17 8.34
C GLY A 217 17.64 3.32 7.52
N LYS A 218 18.18 3.08 6.33
CA LYS A 218 18.57 4.18 5.44
C LYS A 218 17.52 4.33 4.33
N GLY A 219 16.58 5.25 4.48
CA GLY A 219 15.62 5.62 3.45
C GLY A 219 16.30 6.20 2.20
N PHE A 220 15.57 6.33 1.12
CA PHE A 220 15.97 7.10 -0.05
C PHE A 220 14.84 8.07 -0.40
N ASP A 221 15.19 9.19 -1.00
CA ASP A 221 14.22 10.20 -1.39
C ASP A 221 13.68 9.88 -2.79
N TRP A 222 12.42 9.50 -2.86
CA TRP A 222 11.77 9.14 -4.11
C TRP A 222 11.48 10.34 -5.00
N SER A 223 11.38 11.55 -4.44
CA SER A 223 11.14 12.77 -5.22
C SER A 223 12.35 13.16 -6.09
N ARG A 224 13.54 12.70 -5.70
CA ARG A 224 14.81 12.99 -6.39
C ARG A 224 15.34 11.81 -7.20
N ALA A 225 14.85 10.59 -6.93
CA ALA A 225 15.30 9.39 -7.59
C ALA A 225 14.35 9.03 -8.71
N GLN A 226 14.86 8.83 -9.91
CA GLN A 226 14.13 8.08 -10.93
C GLN A 226 13.93 6.63 -10.45
N MET A 227 12.98 5.91 -11.02
CA MET A 227 12.59 4.58 -10.57
C MET A 227 13.78 3.60 -10.40
N GLY A 228 14.90 3.83 -11.09
CA GLY A 228 16.11 2.98 -11.11
C GLY A 228 17.26 3.39 -10.22
N ASP A 229 17.28 4.62 -9.71
CA ASP A 229 18.46 5.17 -9.04
C ASP A 229 18.71 4.59 -7.65
N ALA A 230 17.68 4.02 -7.03
CA ALA A 230 17.80 3.41 -5.71
C ALA A 230 17.62 1.89 -5.81
N THR A 231 18.56 1.15 -5.25
CA THR A 231 18.52 -0.32 -5.19
C THR A 231 17.70 -0.86 -4.01
N ARG A 232 17.20 0.01 -3.13
CA ARG A 232 16.46 -0.38 -1.93
C ARG A 232 14.99 -0.66 -2.22
N ARG A 233 14.38 -1.46 -1.35
CA ARG A 233 12.94 -1.73 -1.40
C ARG A 233 12.14 -0.43 -1.28
N SER A 234 11.07 -0.36 -2.07
CA SER A 234 10.15 0.78 -2.14
C SER A 234 9.54 1.18 -0.80
N VAL A 235 9.37 0.23 0.12
CA VAL A 235 8.85 0.49 1.48
C VAL A 235 9.70 1.44 2.31
N TYR A 236 10.99 1.59 1.99
CA TYR A 236 11.91 2.51 2.67
C TYR A 236 12.03 3.88 2.00
N ALA A 237 11.27 4.13 0.95
CA ALA A 237 11.29 5.39 0.25
C ALA A 237 10.65 6.51 1.09
N LYS A 238 11.34 7.64 1.19
CA LYS A 238 10.76 8.86 1.75
C LYS A 238 9.74 9.41 0.76
N LEU A 239 8.51 9.54 1.21
CA LEU A 239 7.40 10.06 0.41
C LEU A 239 7.19 11.53 0.73
N ASN A 240 7.27 12.38 -0.29
CA ASN A 240 6.84 13.78 -0.17
C ASN A 240 5.34 13.85 -0.49
N ARG A 241 4.51 14.00 0.55
CA ARG A 241 3.05 13.97 0.41
C ARG A 241 2.50 14.98 -0.61
N PRO A 242 2.93 16.26 -0.60
CA PRO A 242 2.47 17.26 -1.56
C PRO A 242 2.97 17.05 -2.99
N ALA A 243 4.03 16.27 -3.20
CA ALA A 243 4.68 16.10 -4.49
C ALA A 243 5.07 14.63 -4.70
N LEU A 244 4.12 13.84 -5.14
CA LEU A 244 4.36 12.45 -5.48
C LEU A 244 5.14 12.33 -6.80
N PRO A 245 6.04 11.34 -6.91
CA PRO A 245 6.65 10.99 -8.19
C PRO A 245 5.61 10.64 -9.24
N THR A 246 5.81 11.12 -10.47
CA THR A 246 4.85 10.95 -11.58
C THR A 246 4.48 9.49 -11.82
N TYR A 247 5.44 8.56 -11.72
CA TYR A 247 5.15 7.16 -11.95
C TYR A 247 4.24 6.55 -10.87
N LEU A 248 4.31 6.99 -9.61
CA LEU A 248 3.39 6.54 -8.57
C LEU A 248 1.96 6.98 -8.88
N ILE A 249 1.79 8.24 -9.33
CA ILE A 249 0.49 8.77 -9.74
C ILE A 249 -0.04 7.96 -10.92
N GLN A 250 0.79 7.68 -11.93
CA GLN A 250 0.42 6.88 -13.09
C GLN A 250 -0.01 5.45 -12.72
N PHE A 251 0.59 4.87 -11.67
CA PHE A 251 0.26 3.52 -11.18
C PHE A 251 -0.77 3.51 -10.05
N ASN A 252 -1.64 4.50 -9.99
CA ASN A 252 -2.76 4.60 -9.05
C ASN A 252 -2.33 4.55 -7.57
N PHE A 253 -1.20 5.16 -7.24
CA PHE A 253 -0.84 5.35 -5.86
C PHE A 253 -1.89 6.24 -5.18
N PRO A 254 -2.40 5.88 -4.00
CA PRO A 254 -3.42 6.67 -3.32
C PRO A 254 -2.87 8.04 -2.91
N ASP A 255 -3.71 9.05 -2.93
CA ASP A 255 -3.36 10.37 -2.43
C ASP A 255 -3.03 10.28 -0.92
N PRO A 256 -1.79 10.59 -0.50
CA PRO A 256 -1.38 10.49 0.89
C PRO A 256 -1.96 11.60 1.78
N MET A 257 -2.65 12.57 1.20
CA MET A 257 -3.36 13.64 1.93
C MET A 257 -4.80 13.26 2.26
N LEU A 258 -5.34 12.21 1.62
CA LEU A 258 -6.72 11.76 1.77
C LEU A 258 -6.78 10.38 2.40
N HIS A 259 -7.93 10.11 3.04
CA HIS A 259 -8.23 8.75 3.47
C HIS A 259 -8.44 7.84 2.26
N SER A 260 -7.77 6.69 2.26
CA SER A 260 -7.94 5.68 1.22
C SER A 260 -8.47 4.37 1.84
N PRO A 261 -9.65 3.90 1.42
CA PRO A 261 -10.19 2.63 1.88
C PRO A 261 -9.38 1.42 1.34
N GLY A 262 -8.77 1.59 0.18
CA GLY A 262 -7.97 0.58 -0.50
C GLY A 262 -7.28 1.18 -1.72
N ARG A 263 -6.49 0.38 -2.42
CA ARG A 263 -5.85 0.81 -3.67
C ARG A 263 -6.76 0.51 -4.86
N MET A 264 -6.89 1.48 -5.76
CA MET A 264 -7.55 1.24 -7.04
C MET A 264 -6.61 0.45 -7.95
N SER A 265 -7.15 -0.58 -8.60
CA SER A 265 -6.44 -1.37 -9.61
C SER A 265 -7.04 -1.06 -10.97
N ALA A 266 -6.57 0.03 -11.59
CA ALA A 266 -6.97 0.38 -12.96
C ALA A 266 -5.75 0.35 -13.87
N THR A 267 -5.97 -0.07 -15.12
CA THR A 267 -4.98 0.00 -16.19
C THR A 267 -5.26 1.21 -17.04
N SER A 268 -4.26 2.05 -17.27
CA SER A 268 -4.38 3.22 -18.14
C SER A 268 -3.40 3.14 -19.33
N ALA A 269 -3.73 3.83 -20.40
CA ALA A 269 -2.84 3.94 -21.55
C ALA A 269 -1.48 4.56 -21.17
N THR A 270 -1.47 5.51 -20.24
CA THR A 270 -0.25 6.17 -19.75
C THR A 270 0.67 5.21 -19.02
N GLN A 271 0.14 4.22 -18.27
CA GLN A 271 0.93 3.16 -17.67
C GLN A 271 1.62 2.30 -18.72
N ASN A 272 0.88 1.91 -19.76
CA ASN A 272 1.44 1.09 -20.84
C ASN A 272 2.52 1.85 -21.62
N LEU A 273 2.30 3.13 -21.91
CA LEU A 273 3.29 4.00 -22.55
C LEU A 273 4.54 4.16 -21.67
N PHE A 274 4.38 4.29 -20.36
CA PHE A 274 5.52 4.32 -19.45
C PHE A 274 6.31 3.02 -19.49
N LEU A 275 5.64 1.87 -19.42
CA LEU A 275 6.29 0.57 -19.46
C LEU A 275 7.06 0.32 -20.77
N LEU A 276 6.54 0.84 -21.89
CA LEU A 276 7.17 0.71 -23.21
C LEU A 276 8.35 1.67 -23.41
N ASN A 277 8.29 2.90 -22.86
CA ASN A 277 9.19 3.97 -23.27
C ASN A 277 10.11 4.49 -22.15
N ALA A 278 9.87 4.14 -20.89
CA ALA A 278 10.68 4.67 -19.80
C ALA A 278 12.14 4.17 -19.88
N PRO A 279 13.15 5.07 -19.85
CA PRO A 279 14.56 4.69 -19.90
C PRO A 279 14.92 3.64 -18.85
N PHE A 280 14.33 3.74 -17.66
CA PHE A 280 14.46 2.76 -16.59
C PHE A 280 14.14 1.34 -17.05
N MET A 281 13.07 1.13 -17.83
CA MET A 281 12.66 -0.20 -18.32
C MET A 281 13.69 -0.77 -19.28
N THR A 282 14.22 0.06 -20.16
CA THR A 282 15.29 -0.33 -21.09
C THR A 282 16.58 -0.68 -20.35
N ASP A 283 16.97 0.13 -19.37
CA ASP A 283 18.20 -0.09 -18.59
C ASP A 283 18.12 -1.35 -17.73
N ILE A 284 16.99 -1.60 -17.11
CA ILE A 284 16.78 -2.81 -16.31
C ILE A 284 16.78 -4.06 -17.20
N ALA A 285 16.17 -3.99 -18.38
CA ALA A 285 16.16 -5.07 -19.34
C ALA A 285 17.58 -5.41 -19.82
N LYS A 286 18.41 -4.40 -20.10
CA LYS A 286 19.83 -4.58 -20.42
C LYS A 286 20.62 -5.24 -19.28
N ARG A 287 20.36 -4.84 -18.02
CA ARG A 287 21.01 -5.44 -16.84
C ARG A 287 20.63 -6.91 -16.69
N ILE A 288 19.36 -7.25 -16.84
CA ILE A 288 18.91 -8.65 -16.79
C ILE A 288 19.54 -9.46 -17.92
N ALA A 289 19.49 -8.95 -19.16
CA ALA A 289 20.08 -9.62 -20.31
C ALA A 289 21.59 -9.86 -20.12
N SER A 290 22.33 -8.86 -19.66
CA SER A 290 23.77 -8.97 -19.38
C SER A 290 24.08 -10.01 -18.30
N ARG A 291 23.24 -10.11 -17.27
CA ARG A 291 23.38 -11.13 -16.21
C ARG A 291 23.18 -12.56 -16.72
N LEU A 292 22.34 -12.73 -17.76
CA LEU A 292 22.03 -14.03 -18.36
C LEU A 292 22.91 -14.36 -19.57
N ARG A 293 23.84 -13.49 -19.96
CA ARG A 293 24.77 -13.64 -21.09
C ARG A 293 25.70 -14.87 -20.93
N ASN A 294 26.34 -15.24 -22.02
CA ASN A 294 27.24 -16.40 -22.16
C ASN A 294 26.53 -17.76 -22.26
N LYS A 295 25.34 -17.78 -22.85
CA LYS A 295 24.56 -19.00 -23.09
C LYS A 295 24.07 -19.07 -24.51
N THR A 296 23.69 -20.25 -24.93
CA THR A 296 22.94 -20.42 -26.18
C THR A 296 21.61 -19.69 -26.10
N ASP A 297 21.01 -19.33 -27.23
CA ASP A 297 19.71 -18.67 -27.26
C ASP A 297 18.64 -19.43 -26.48
N GLU A 298 18.72 -20.75 -26.51
CA GLU A 298 17.80 -21.64 -25.83
C GLU A 298 17.98 -21.64 -24.32
N GLU A 299 19.23 -21.66 -23.85
CA GLU A 299 19.56 -21.53 -22.44
C GLU A 299 19.22 -20.13 -21.90
N PHE A 300 19.50 -19.09 -22.71
CA PHE A 300 19.13 -17.72 -22.39
C PHE A 300 17.63 -17.60 -22.18
N LEU A 301 16.82 -18.07 -23.14
CA LEU A 301 15.36 -18.03 -23.02
C LEU A 301 14.85 -18.81 -21.80
N GLY A 302 15.34 -20.03 -21.58
CA GLY A 302 14.96 -20.84 -20.45
C GLY A 302 15.26 -20.15 -19.12
N GLN A 303 16.42 -19.51 -19.00
CA GLN A 303 16.77 -18.75 -17.80
C GLN A 303 16.00 -17.44 -17.66
N ALA A 304 15.69 -16.75 -18.76
CA ALA A 304 14.87 -15.54 -18.74
C ALA A 304 13.48 -15.87 -18.19
N VAL A 305 12.81 -16.89 -18.72
CA VAL A 305 11.47 -17.30 -18.26
C VAL A 305 11.52 -17.79 -16.81
N ARG A 306 12.51 -18.59 -16.40
CA ARG A 306 12.68 -18.99 -15.01
C ARG A 306 12.90 -17.81 -14.05
N THR A 307 13.71 -16.84 -14.48
CA THR A 307 14.02 -15.66 -13.65
C THR A 307 12.80 -14.74 -13.48
N LEU A 308 12.01 -14.58 -14.54
CA LEU A 308 10.89 -13.63 -14.57
C LEU A 308 9.57 -14.26 -14.11
N PHE A 309 9.30 -15.51 -14.51
CA PHE A 309 8.02 -16.17 -14.30
C PHE A 309 8.07 -17.38 -13.36
N LEU A 310 9.27 -17.77 -12.90
CA LEU A 310 9.49 -18.89 -11.99
C LEU A 310 9.00 -20.26 -12.53
N ARG A 311 8.97 -20.41 -13.85
CA ARG A 311 8.58 -21.63 -14.55
C ARG A 311 9.45 -21.87 -15.79
N GLU A 312 9.31 -23.03 -16.41
CA GLU A 312 9.90 -23.29 -17.73
C GLU A 312 9.03 -22.71 -18.85
N PRO A 313 9.63 -22.29 -19.98
CA PRO A 313 8.86 -21.94 -21.17
C PRO A 313 8.19 -23.19 -21.75
N ASP A 314 6.93 -23.07 -22.16
CA ASP A 314 6.26 -24.13 -22.90
C ASP A 314 6.82 -24.27 -24.34
N THR A 315 6.39 -25.32 -25.07
CA THR A 315 6.88 -25.61 -26.43
C THR A 315 6.55 -24.47 -27.41
N SER A 316 5.36 -23.90 -27.31
CA SER A 316 4.91 -22.84 -28.21
C SER A 316 5.62 -21.50 -27.90
N GLU A 317 5.81 -21.18 -26.63
CA GLU A 317 6.59 -20.04 -26.19
C GLU A 317 8.05 -20.15 -26.64
N ARG A 318 8.64 -21.32 -26.46
CA ARG A 318 10.00 -21.59 -26.86
C ARG A 318 10.20 -21.37 -28.40
N GLN A 319 9.33 -21.92 -29.22
CA GLN A 319 9.40 -21.72 -30.66
C GLN A 319 9.24 -20.24 -31.05
N ARG A 320 8.22 -19.56 -30.51
CA ARG A 320 7.90 -18.16 -30.80
C ARG A 320 9.02 -17.21 -30.38
N TYR A 321 9.49 -17.34 -29.13
CA TYR A 321 10.49 -16.41 -28.61
C TYR A 321 11.88 -16.64 -29.23
N LEU A 322 12.27 -17.89 -29.55
CA LEU A 322 13.52 -18.16 -30.24
C LEU A 322 13.49 -17.64 -31.67
N ALA A 323 12.38 -17.78 -32.37
CA ALA A 323 12.22 -17.20 -33.71
C ALA A 323 12.37 -15.67 -33.68
N GLN A 324 11.69 -15.02 -32.74
CA GLN A 324 11.75 -13.57 -32.55
C GLN A 324 13.16 -13.10 -32.16
N LEU A 325 13.85 -13.82 -31.27
CA LEU A 325 15.20 -13.49 -30.84
C LEU A 325 16.19 -13.58 -32.01
N ARG A 326 16.10 -14.62 -32.84
CA ARG A 326 16.91 -14.77 -34.03
C ARG A 326 16.70 -13.66 -35.06
N ASP A 327 15.45 -13.25 -35.23
CA ASP A 327 15.10 -12.14 -36.14
C ASP A 327 15.66 -10.82 -35.62
N TRP A 328 15.49 -10.50 -34.36
CA TRP A 328 16.02 -9.28 -33.77
C TRP A 328 17.55 -9.24 -33.75
N LYS A 329 18.24 -10.34 -33.57
CA LYS A 329 19.72 -10.43 -33.64
C LYS A 329 20.29 -10.09 -35.03
N ARG A 330 19.48 -10.16 -36.09
CA ARG A 330 19.87 -9.70 -37.41
C ARG A 330 19.91 -8.17 -37.55
N SER A 331 19.16 -7.48 -36.75
CA SER A 331 18.96 -6.02 -36.83
C SER A 331 19.51 -5.24 -35.62
N SER A 332 19.80 -5.89 -34.51
CA SER A 332 20.20 -5.21 -33.26
C SER A 332 21.02 -6.06 -32.32
N ASP A 333 22.09 -5.49 -31.80
CA ASP A 333 22.91 -6.09 -30.74
C ASP A 333 22.18 -6.12 -29.38
N GLN A 334 21.00 -5.50 -29.29
CA GLN A 334 20.18 -5.44 -28.08
C GLN A 334 18.98 -6.41 -28.10
N ALA A 335 18.98 -7.38 -29.00
CA ALA A 335 17.88 -8.34 -29.17
C ALA A 335 17.49 -9.05 -27.85
N GLU A 336 18.47 -9.46 -27.06
CA GLU A 336 18.26 -10.09 -25.75
C GLU A 336 17.60 -9.14 -24.75
N ALA A 337 18.04 -7.89 -24.69
CA ALA A 337 17.44 -6.89 -23.85
C ALA A 337 16.00 -6.54 -24.30
N SER A 338 15.75 -6.51 -25.60
CA SER A 338 14.42 -6.31 -26.17
C SER A 338 13.47 -7.46 -25.80
N LEU A 339 13.94 -8.70 -25.82
CA LEU A 339 13.14 -9.84 -25.37
C LEU A 339 12.83 -9.74 -23.87
N ILE A 340 13.81 -9.45 -23.03
CA ILE A 340 13.59 -9.24 -21.59
C ILE A 340 12.58 -8.11 -21.36
N HIS A 341 12.71 -6.98 -22.07
CA HIS A 341 11.77 -5.88 -21.96
C HIS A 341 10.34 -6.30 -22.32
N ALA A 342 10.17 -7.01 -23.41
CA ALA A 342 8.87 -7.54 -23.83
C ALA A 342 8.26 -8.48 -22.77
N LEU A 343 9.07 -9.35 -22.14
CA LEU A 343 8.61 -10.24 -21.07
C LEU A 343 8.19 -9.46 -19.80
N LEU A 344 8.94 -8.43 -19.39
CA LEU A 344 8.65 -7.60 -18.22
C LEU A 344 7.32 -6.85 -18.30
N ILE A 345 6.82 -6.55 -19.50
CA ILE A 345 5.56 -5.83 -19.71
C ILE A 345 4.36 -6.74 -19.98
N THR A 346 4.57 -8.07 -19.98
CA THR A 346 3.47 -9.03 -20.15
C THR A 346 2.53 -9.02 -18.95
N ASN A 347 1.27 -9.41 -19.18
CA ASN A 347 0.33 -9.63 -18.09
C ASN A 347 0.79 -10.71 -17.10
N GLU A 348 1.60 -11.65 -17.53
CA GLU A 348 2.14 -12.68 -16.65
C GLU A 348 3.10 -12.11 -15.61
N TYR A 349 3.88 -11.07 -15.98
CA TYR A 349 4.77 -10.40 -15.04
C TYR A 349 4.05 -9.32 -14.20
N LEU A 350 3.04 -8.66 -14.79
CA LEU A 350 2.32 -7.56 -14.14
C LEU A 350 1.27 -8.02 -13.13
N TYR A 351 0.85 -9.27 -13.19
CA TYR A 351 -0.23 -9.80 -12.34
C TYR A 351 0.25 -10.96 -11.48
N LEU A 352 -0.12 -10.93 -10.22
CA LEU A 352 0.00 -12.07 -9.30
C LEU A 352 -1.12 -13.05 -9.61
N ARG A 353 -0.74 -14.31 -9.88
CA ARG A 353 -1.62 -15.42 -10.20
C ARG A 353 -1.47 -16.55 -9.19
#